data_48910811f0acb57b8c8b088de2cf078a
#
_entry.id   48910811f0acb57b8c8b088de2cf078a
#
_cell.length_a   1.000
_cell.length_b   1.000
_cell.length_c   1.000
_cell.angle_alpha   90.00
_cell.angle_beta   90.00
_cell.angle_gamma   90.00
#
_symmetry.space_group_name_H-M   'P 1'
#
loop_
_entity.id
_entity.type
_entity.pdbx_description
1 polymer ?
#
loop_
_entity_poly.entity_id
_entity_poly.type
_entity_poly.pdbx_seq_one_letter_code
_entity_poly.pdbx_strand_id
1 'polypeptide(L)'
;MERKLSFDKIDSYAGDVLPLRLLVEDEFSKEDITWKTDDPCVQIKTYVGKYESSFTNGVLLTLLYPGKANVTATCDGVEYTCPVTIHECETHSSEEEFNYYIGDFHDHTCNIHNRKDFSARGPEIYPCEYIKKMKSSGLMDFGVVSDHAGCLNPREYFRGFSDAYDAGQDELIVFPGAEAEVASHEEDRFGVFHKNAGEIVTVNAQTCASVHSWKEFFDAYETSPYAISCLAHPQIIGHSCKGVWNFRLTTNTSPRFRQMVRLVEIGDGTDRQANLLNEFMYSVALDAGFKVCPTCSSDAHGPVWGFERFPGKTIIMAKEKTKEAFYDAILSNRLYASSTGNVKIRYTVNGKTAPATLPYAHSYDIHVDIGYLRDEPDTVIKHCQVISNGGMAVAEIHGDDLRSLDFHVESDKACYFYLRLWDDEGRKTWSCPVWTHRQPVYCHNDDLLPMEKDGFTAVELQTGKDAGKLLNNDVFDYWQAENTTATILLDMQEEKTVSALGVYHRILSQKEIKAEGLIPPDKNCEFPAQYVLSASVDNENFKVVSQGRFRVFSAEEMLRINPTTARYLKLEILTTVGKDCQRPNFADAKIVIGELTPFYLRPLIK
;
A
#
# COMPACT_ATOMS: atom_id res chain seq x y z
N MET A 1 -9.99 6.41 44.98
CA MET A 1 -10.30 7.46 43.95
C MET A 1 -11.80 7.43 43.70
N GLU A 2 -12.46 8.57 43.54
CA GLU A 2 -13.87 8.59 43.13
C GLU A 2 -13.96 8.08 41.68
N ARG A 3 -14.81 7.06 41.43
CA ARG A 3 -14.99 6.49 40.08
C ARG A 3 -15.64 7.51 39.17
N LYS A 4 -15.08 7.73 37.97
CA LYS A 4 -15.62 8.59 36.93
C LYS A 4 -15.23 8.11 35.54
N LEU A 5 -15.94 8.54 34.52
CA LEU A 5 -15.57 8.29 33.13
C LEU A 5 -14.37 9.15 32.71
N SER A 6 -13.57 8.66 31.75
CA SER A 6 -12.42 9.39 31.18
C SER A 6 -12.83 10.65 30.41
N PHE A 7 -14.08 10.72 29.99
CA PHE A 7 -14.70 11.90 29.34
C PHE A 7 -15.98 12.26 30.05
N ASP A 8 -16.15 13.54 30.40
CA ASP A 8 -17.42 14.07 30.92
C ASP A 8 -18.47 14.16 29.82
N LYS A 9 -18.04 14.38 28.59
CA LYS A 9 -18.83 14.35 27.35
C LYS A 9 -17.92 14.06 26.17
N ILE A 10 -18.48 13.51 25.09
CA ILE A 10 -17.83 13.34 23.79
C ILE A 10 -18.55 14.22 22.78
N ASP A 11 -17.80 15.02 22.01
CA ASP A 11 -18.26 15.78 20.88
C ASP A 11 -17.29 15.53 19.73
N SER A 12 -17.71 14.78 18.71
CA SER A 12 -16.82 14.32 17.65
C SER A 12 -17.60 14.01 16.36
N TYR A 13 -16.91 13.54 15.34
CA TYR A 13 -17.44 13.36 13.98
C TYR A 13 -17.79 11.91 13.66
N ALA A 14 -18.68 11.72 12.69
CA ALA A 14 -19.02 10.40 12.16
C ALA A 14 -17.80 9.76 11.48
N GLY A 15 -17.42 8.59 11.94
CA GLY A 15 -16.21 7.88 11.51
C GLY A 15 -15.07 7.89 12.53
N ASP A 16 -15.19 8.64 13.62
CA ASP A 16 -14.20 8.59 14.68
C ASP A 16 -14.29 7.29 15.49
N VAL A 17 -13.12 6.81 15.91
CA VAL A 17 -12.97 5.69 16.86
C VAL A 17 -12.18 6.17 18.06
N LEU A 18 -12.75 6.04 19.25
CA LEU A 18 -12.15 6.58 20.46
C LEU A 18 -12.37 5.68 21.70
N PRO A 19 -11.46 5.74 22.69
CA PRO A 19 -11.58 4.98 23.92
C PRO A 19 -12.47 5.69 24.95
N LEU A 20 -13.31 4.94 25.65
CA LEU A 20 -14.00 5.41 26.85
C LEU A 20 -13.71 4.48 28.02
N ARG A 21 -13.20 5.03 29.13
CA ARG A 21 -12.82 4.26 30.34
C ARG A 21 -13.63 4.68 31.56
N LEU A 22 -13.92 3.73 32.43
CA LEU A 22 -14.26 4.01 33.82
C LEU A 22 -12.96 4.02 34.61
N LEU A 23 -12.56 5.17 35.17
CA LEU A 23 -11.37 5.34 35.96
C LEU A 23 -11.61 4.76 37.34
N VAL A 24 -10.85 3.72 37.71
CA VAL A 24 -10.92 2.98 38.95
C VAL A 24 -9.55 3.02 39.66
N GLU A 25 -9.49 2.75 40.95
CA GLU A 25 -8.22 2.82 41.73
C GLU A 25 -7.17 1.82 41.24
N ASP A 26 -7.61 0.64 40.81
CA ASP A 26 -6.76 -0.38 40.19
C ASP A 26 -7.18 -0.59 38.75
N GLU A 27 -6.40 -0.07 37.78
CA GLU A 27 -6.61 -0.29 36.37
C GLU A 27 -6.65 -1.76 35.94
N PHE A 28 -6.24 -2.65 36.85
CA PHE A 28 -6.18 -4.09 36.66
C PHE A 28 -7.25 -4.83 37.44
N SER A 29 -8.14 -4.13 38.16
CA SER A 29 -9.21 -4.77 38.89
C SER A 29 -10.16 -5.50 37.93
N LYS A 30 -10.55 -6.73 38.32
CA LYS A 30 -11.54 -7.54 37.60
C LYS A 30 -12.97 -7.09 37.95
N GLU A 31 -13.24 -5.78 37.93
CA GLU A 31 -14.58 -5.29 38.19
C GLU A 31 -15.50 -5.65 37.04
N ASP A 32 -16.68 -6.18 37.32
CA ASP A 32 -17.69 -6.47 36.30
C ASP A 32 -18.33 -5.16 35.84
N ILE A 33 -17.77 -4.59 34.77
CA ILE A 33 -18.28 -3.37 34.16
C ILE A 33 -19.09 -3.76 32.94
N THR A 34 -20.35 -3.38 32.89
CA THR A 34 -21.20 -3.54 31.72
C THR A 34 -21.38 -2.20 31.02
N TRP A 35 -21.33 -2.22 29.69
CA TRP A 35 -21.45 -1.04 28.84
C TRP A 35 -22.67 -1.13 27.95
N LYS A 36 -23.42 -0.03 27.85
CA LYS A 36 -24.58 0.10 26.94
C LYS A 36 -24.62 1.45 26.28
N THR A 37 -25.24 1.55 25.12
CA THR A 37 -25.66 2.81 24.49
C THR A 37 -27.16 2.81 24.31
N ASP A 38 -27.77 3.98 24.37
CA ASP A 38 -29.21 4.15 24.16
C ASP A 38 -29.57 4.44 22.70
N ASP A 39 -28.58 4.68 21.82
CA ASP A 39 -28.81 4.93 20.39
C ASP A 39 -27.78 4.18 19.53
N PRO A 40 -28.20 3.58 18.39
CA PRO A 40 -27.33 2.85 17.48
C PRO A 40 -26.32 3.72 16.71
N CYS A 41 -26.37 5.06 16.80
CA CYS A 41 -25.36 5.92 16.22
C CYS A 41 -23.97 5.74 16.86
N VAL A 42 -23.89 5.09 18.03
CA VAL A 42 -22.65 4.68 18.69
C VAL A 42 -22.56 3.16 18.73
N GLN A 43 -21.55 2.61 18.11
CA GLN A 43 -21.22 1.19 18.23
C GLN A 43 -20.20 0.99 19.36
N ILE A 44 -20.52 0.16 20.32
CA ILE A 44 -19.62 -0.20 21.43
C ILE A 44 -18.97 -1.54 21.08
N LYS A 45 -17.65 -1.61 21.14
CA LYS A 45 -16.93 -2.87 21.17
C LYS A 45 -16.35 -3.10 22.56
N THR A 46 -16.99 -4.01 23.29
CA THR A 46 -16.36 -4.68 24.41
C THR A 46 -15.41 -5.72 23.85
N TYR A 47 -14.20 -5.75 24.35
CA TYR A 47 -13.20 -6.67 23.82
C TYR A 47 -13.52 -8.10 24.28
N VAL A 48 -14.15 -8.86 23.40
CA VAL A 48 -14.36 -10.30 23.54
C VAL A 48 -13.48 -10.98 22.50
N GLY A 49 -12.31 -11.43 22.89
CA GLY A 49 -11.40 -12.15 22.02
C GLY A 49 -10.88 -13.41 22.69
N LYS A 50 -10.02 -14.14 22.02
CA LYS A 50 -9.35 -15.38 22.47
C LYS A 50 -8.68 -15.26 23.87
N TYR A 51 -8.62 -14.05 24.43
CA TYR A 51 -8.04 -13.68 25.71
C TYR A 51 -9.08 -13.00 26.63
N GLU A 52 -10.26 -13.62 26.79
CA GLU A 52 -11.35 -13.13 27.66
C GLU A 52 -10.92 -12.80 29.10
N SER A 53 -9.75 -13.25 29.52
CA SER A 53 -9.18 -12.97 30.86
C SER A 53 -8.38 -11.65 30.93
N SER A 54 -8.15 -10.94 29.82
CA SER A 54 -7.43 -9.67 29.82
C SER A 54 -8.42 -8.52 29.85
N PHE A 55 -8.87 -8.19 31.00
CA PHE A 55 -9.85 -7.18 31.28
C PHE A 55 -9.39 -5.75 30.88
N THR A 56 -10.26 -4.96 30.34
CA THR A 56 -10.12 -3.52 30.23
C THR A 56 -11.26 -2.84 30.96
N ASN A 57 -10.96 -1.79 31.73
CA ASN A 57 -11.96 -0.93 32.35
C ASN A 57 -12.60 0.04 31.34
N GLY A 58 -12.56 -0.28 30.04
CA GLY A 58 -13.03 0.58 28.98
C GLY A 58 -13.49 -0.16 27.73
N VAL A 59 -13.97 0.62 26.78
CA VAL A 59 -14.49 0.17 25.49
C VAL A 59 -14.00 1.08 24.37
N LEU A 60 -13.92 0.55 23.16
CA LEU A 60 -13.77 1.37 21.94
C LEU A 60 -15.16 1.70 21.40
N LEU A 61 -15.38 2.97 21.15
CA LEU A 61 -16.59 3.50 20.52
C LEU A 61 -16.28 3.79 19.06
N THR A 62 -17.16 3.34 18.15
CA THR A 62 -17.20 3.86 16.77
C THR A 62 -18.43 4.73 16.63
N LEU A 63 -18.23 5.96 16.18
CA LEU A 63 -19.29 6.93 15.91
C LEU A 63 -19.78 6.73 14.47
N LEU A 64 -20.98 6.16 14.30
CA LEU A 64 -21.40 5.65 12.99
C LEU A 64 -22.02 6.71 12.08
N TYR A 65 -22.85 7.61 12.63
CA TYR A 65 -23.54 8.65 11.88
C TYR A 65 -23.97 9.78 12.83
N PRO A 66 -24.24 10.98 12.31
CA PRO A 66 -24.64 12.12 13.12
C PRO A 66 -25.83 11.83 14.01
N GLY A 67 -25.74 12.26 15.26
CA GLY A 67 -26.78 12.00 16.26
C GLY A 67 -26.35 12.33 17.67
N LYS A 68 -27.16 11.92 18.62
CA LYS A 68 -26.85 12.03 20.06
C LYS A 68 -27.16 10.72 20.74
N ALA A 69 -26.27 10.31 21.62
CA ALA A 69 -26.42 9.11 22.42
C ALA A 69 -25.90 9.31 23.84
N ASN A 70 -26.24 8.42 24.74
CA ASN A 70 -25.59 8.27 26.02
C ASN A 70 -24.91 6.92 26.08
N VAL A 71 -23.64 6.91 26.42
CA VAL A 71 -22.90 5.69 26.73
C VAL A 71 -22.79 5.53 28.24
N THR A 72 -23.29 4.42 28.76
CA THR A 72 -23.37 4.18 30.22
C THR A 72 -22.53 2.97 30.58
N ALA A 73 -21.63 3.16 31.56
CA ALA A 73 -20.95 2.10 32.28
C ALA A 73 -21.72 1.81 33.56
N THR A 74 -21.95 0.55 33.88
CA THR A 74 -22.51 0.12 35.16
C THR A 74 -21.47 -0.72 35.90
N CYS A 75 -21.11 -0.31 37.13
CA CYS A 75 -20.16 -0.96 38.00
C CYS A 75 -20.71 -0.99 39.40
N ASP A 76 -20.78 -2.17 40.04
CA ASP A 76 -21.35 -2.39 41.40
C ASP A 76 -22.77 -1.81 41.55
N GLY A 77 -23.57 -1.84 40.47
CA GLY A 77 -24.94 -1.30 40.46
C GLY A 77 -25.02 0.22 40.36
N VAL A 78 -23.91 0.93 40.20
CA VAL A 78 -23.84 2.38 39.99
C VAL A 78 -23.65 2.65 38.51
N GLU A 79 -24.44 3.56 37.96
CA GLU A 79 -24.38 3.98 36.53
C GLU A 79 -23.56 5.27 36.39
N TYR A 80 -22.67 5.28 35.40
CA TYR A 80 -21.84 6.41 34.98
C TYR A 80 -22.13 6.68 33.52
N THR A 81 -22.62 7.86 33.17
CA THR A 81 -23.10 8.16 31.81
C THR A 81 -22.25 9.26 31.16
N CYS A 82 -21.82 9.03 29.94
CA CYS A 82 -21.16 9.98 29.06
C CYS A 82 -22.09 10.37 27.92
N PRO A 83 -22.54 11.64 27.82
CA PRO A 83 -23.25 12.13 26.65
C PRO A 83 -22.32 12.18 25.44
N VAL A 84 -22.82 11.72 24.29
CA VAL A 84 -22.10 11.71 23.01
C VAL A 84 -22.89 12.52 22.00
N THR A 85 -22.25 13.49 21.37
CA THR A 85 -22.76 14.23 20.21
C THR A 85 -21.88 13.92 19.02
N ILE A 86 -22.52 13.53 17.91
CA ILE A 86 -21.83 13.18 16.67
C ILE A 86 -22.30 14.15 15.58
N HIS A 87 -21.36 14.87 14.95
CA HIS A 87 -21.64 15.69 13.77
C HIS A 87 -21.15 14.99 12.49
N GLU A 88 -21.55 15.51 11.31
CA GLU A 88 -20.95 15.05 10.05
C GLU A 88 -19.46 15.34 10.05
N CYS A 89 -18.68 14.44 9.45
CA CYS A 89 -17.27 14.74 9.17
C CYS A 89 -17.21 15.87 8.14
N GLU A 90 -16.52 16.95 8.48
CA GLU A 90 -16.32 18.05 7.56
C GLU A 90 -15.47 17.62 6.37
N THR A 91 -15.97 17.83 5.16
CA THR A 91 -15.29 17.42 3.92
C THR A 91 -14.94 18.62 3.06
N HIS A 92 -13.75 18.58 2.45
CA HIS A 92 -13.20 19.69 1.67
C HIS A 92 -12.86 19.27 0.24
N SER A 93 -13.08 20.19 -0.70
CA SER A 93 -12.68 20.01 -2.10
C SER A 93 -11.19 20.25 -2.28
N SER A 94 -10.53 19.50 -3.17
CA SER A 94 -9.12 19.70 -3.55
C SER A 94 -8.83 21.07 -4.17
N GLU A 95 -9.87 21.79 -4.61
CA GLU A 95 -9.74 23.15 -5.16
C GLU A 95 -9.51 24.22 -4.09
N GLU A 96 -9.69 23.87 -2.82
CA GLU A 96 -9.47 24.76 -1.70
C GLU A 96 -7.99 24.90 -1.35
N GLU A 97 -7.64 25.90 -0.55
CA GLU A 97 -6.29 26.02 0.01
C GLU A 97 -6.15 25.21 1.29
N PHE A 98 -5.00 24.57 1.45
CA PHE A 98 -4.67 23.71 2.58
C PHE A 98 -3.34 24.09 3.21
N ASN A 99 -3.21 23.81 4.49
CA ASN A 99 -1.95 23.70 5.19
C ASN A 99 -1.32 22.31 4.94
N TYR A 100 -0.03 22.21 5.13
CA TYR A 100 0.74 20.99 4.90
C TYR A 100 1.30 20.50 6.24
N TYR A 101 0.98 19.27 6.59
CA TYR A 101 1.36 18.66 7.85
C TYR A 101 2.21 17.44 7.61
N ILE A 102 3.31 17.34 8.34
CA ILE A 102 4.35 16.33 8.15
C ILE A 102 4.23 15.26 9.22
N GLY A 103 4.31 13.99 8.83
CA GLY A 103 4.29 12.90 9.80
C GLY A 103 4.75 11.56 9.27
N ASP A 104 4.56 10.56 10.11
CA ASP A 104 4.91 9.18 9.86
C ASP A 104 3.66 8.29 9.98
N PHE A 105 3.49 7.36 9.05
CA PHE A 105 2.30 6.51 9.00
C PHE A 105 2.56 5.06 9.46
N HIS A 106 3.80 4.74 9.85
CA HIS A 106 4.18 3.40 10.26
C HIS A 106 5.33 3.44 11.26
N ASP A 107 5.00 3.23 12.54
CA ASP A 107 5.96 3.20 13.63
C ASP A 107 5.55 2.23 14.75
N HIS A 108 6.55 1.62 15.38
CA HIS A 108 6.37 0.64 16.46
C HIS A 108 6.78 1.20 17.81
N THR A 109 6.10 0.73 18.85
CA THR A 109 6.43 1.03 20.25
C THR A 109 7.04 -0.18 20.95
N CYS A 110 6.73 -0.42 22.21
CA CYS A 110 7.25 -1.54 22.95
C CYS A 110 6.70 -2.92 22.55
N ASN A 111 5.58 -2.97 21.85
CA ASN A 111 4.91 -4.21 21.46
C ASN A 111 5.41 -4.71 20.11
N ILE A 112 6.74 -4.89 20.00
CA ILE A 112 7.41 -5.38 18.79
C ILE A 112 7.57 -6.90 18.89
N HIS A 113 7.78 -7.59 17.83
CA HIS A 113 7.96 -9.01 17.54
C HIS A 113 8.01 -10.04 18.66
N ASN A 114 8.55 -9.74 19.85
CA ASN A 114 8.64 -10.72 20.95
C ASN A 114 9.08 -10.05 22.26
N ARG A 115 8.33 -10.26 23.35
CA ARG A 115 8.67 -9.77 24.68
C ARG A 115 10.06 -10.19 25.19
N LYS A 116 10.65 -11.25 24.64
CA LYS A 116 12.00 -11.71 25.00
C LYS A 116 13.11 -10.84 24.43
N ASP A 117 12.84 -10.09 23.35
CA ASP A 117 13.83 -9.23 22.71
C ASP A 117 13.97 -7.87 23.38
N PHE A 118 13.01 -7.47 24.19
CA PHE A 118 13.01 -6.23 24.97
C PHE A 118 14.14 -6.14 25.98
N SER A 119 14.49 -7.24 26.63
CA SER A 119 15.56 -7.26 27.62
C SER A 119 16.94 -6.91 27.06
N ALA A 120 17.10 -7.00 25.75
CA ALA A 120 18.36 -6.70 25.04
C ALA A 120 18.46 -5.26 24.51
N ARG A 121 17.35 -4.50 24.45
CA ARG A 121 17.28 -3.19 23.79
C ARG A 121 17.05 -1.97 24.67
N GLY A 122 16.92 -2.14 25.98
CA GLY A 122 16.71 -1.05 26.93
C GLY A 122 15.32 -1.02 27.58
N PRO A 123 14.97 0.03 28.32
CA PRO A 123 13.71 0.10 29.05
C PRO A 123 12.51 0.03 28.11
N GLU A 124 11.47 -0.65 28.54
CA GLU A 124 10.19 -0.72 27.82
C GLU A 124 9.68 0.70 27.50
N ILE A 125 9.43 0.97 26.22
CA ILE A 125 8.86 2.25 25.77
C ILE A 125 7.40 2.00 25.42
N TYR A 126 6.52 2.35 26.32
CA TYR A 126 5.08 2.29 26.12
C TYR A 126 4.61 3.31 25.07
N PRO A 127 3.43 3.12 24.45
CA PRO A 127 2.89 4.10 23.48
C PRO A 127 2.91 5.53 24.02
N CYS A 128 2.56 5.76 25.28
CA CYS A 128 2.60 7.10 25.87
C CYS A 128 4.02 7.73 25.88
N GLU A 129 5.07 6.95 26.10
CA GLU A 129 6.44 7.47 26.07
C GLU A 129 6.91 7.76 24.64
N TYR A 130 6.53 6.92 23.69
CA TYR A 130 6.70 7.15 22.26
C TYR A 130 6.05 8.48 21.83
N ILE A 131 4.77 8.67 22.16
CA ILE A 131 4.00 9.87 21.81
C ILE A 131 4.63 11.11 22.45
N LYS A 132 5.02 11.06 23.73
CA LYS A 132 5.72 12.17 24.41
C LYS A 132 7.01 12.54 23.70
N LYS A 133 7.78 11.57 23.27
CA LYS A 133 9.06 11.80 22.60
C LYS A 133 8.84 12.39 21.21
N MET A 134 7.90 11.85 20.43
CA MET A 134 7.53 12.40 19.13
C MET A 134 7.05 13.85 19.28
N LYS A 135 6.16 14.13 20.23
CA LYS A 135 5.66 15.47 20.55
C LYS A 135 6.80 16.43 20.93
N SER A 136 7.71 15.99 21.80
CA SER A 136 8.84 16.82 22.26
C SER A 136 9.86 17.14 21.17
N SER A 137 9.92 16.35 20.10
CA SER A 137 10.82 16.61 18.98
C SER A 137 10.41 17.83 18.14
N GLY A 138 9.12 18.14 18.08
CA GLY A 138 8.57 19.19 17.25
C GLY A 138 8.78 19.00 15.73
N LEU A 139 9.17 17.80 15.31
CA LEU A 139 9.53 17.50 13.93
C LEU A 139 8.37 16.97 13.10
N MET A 140 7.29 16.53 13.78
CA MET A 140 6.12 15.96 13.14
C MET A 140 4.81 16.56 13.69
N ASP A 141 3.81 16.61 12.84
CA ASP A 141 2.46 17.05 13.14
C ASP A 141 1.54 15.86 13.43
N PHE A 142 1.87 14.67 12.93
CA PHE A 142 1.13 13.44 13.20
C PHE A 142 2.04 12.21 13.22
N GLY A 143 1.52 11.14 13.84
CA GLY A 143 2.15 9.83 13.84
C GLY A 143 1.13 8.71 14.00
N VAL A 144 1.58 7.49 13.74
CA VAL A 144 0.78 6.28 13.90
C VAL A 144 1.46 5.36 14.90
N VAL A 145 0.69 4.81 15.83
CA VAL A 145 1.14 3.67 16.67
C VAL A 145 0.62 2.42 15.98
N SER A 146 1.51 1.65 15.35
CA SER A 146 1.18 0.50 14.51
C SER A 146 1.90 -0.79 14.93
N ASP A 147 1.97 -1.05 16.21
CA ASP A 147 2.59 -2.27 16.73
C ASP A 147 2.04 -3.54 16.06
N HIS A 148 2.88 -4.56 15.92
CA HIS A 148 2.49 -5.82 15.28
C HIS A 148 1.26 -6.46 15.96
N ALA A 149 0.21 -6.67 15.19
CA ALA A 149 -1.04 -7.26 15.68
C ALA A 149 -0.85 -8.63 16.35
N GLY A 150 0.11 -9.42 15.90
CA GLY A 150 0.47 -10.71 16.49
C GLY A 150 1.08 -10.60 17.89
N CYS A 151 1.57 -9.43 18.26
CA CYS A 151 2.17 -9.14 19.57
C CYS A 151 1.22 -8.44 20.54
N LEU A 152 0.11 -7.90 20.01
CA LEU A 152 -0.88 -7.17 20.79
C LEU A 152 -1.94 -8.11 21.38
N ASN A 153 -2.18 -7.99 22.66
CA ASN A 153 -3.45 -8.45 23.23
C ASN A 153 -4.48 -7.30 23.23
N PRO A 154 -5.74 -7.58 23.47
CA PRO A 154 -6.79 -6.57 23.50
C PRO A 154 -6.53 -5.36 24.39
N ARG A 155 -5.94 -5.60 25.55
CA ARG A 155 -5.60 -4.57 26.51
C ARG A 155 -4.48 -3.64 25.99
N GLU A 156 -3.45 -4.21 25.37
CA GLU A 156 -2.36 -3.43 24.78
C GLU A 156 -2.86 -2.60 23.60
N TYR A 157 -3.74 -3.15 22.77
CA TYR A 157 -4.39 -2.41 21.70
C TYR A 157 -5.25 -1.25 22.21
N PHE A 158 -6.10 -1.51 23.20
CA PHE A 158 -6.91 -0.47 23.87
C PHE A 158 -6.03 0.60 24.52
N ARG A 159 -4.90 0.21 25.11
CA ARG A 159 -3.95 1.14 25.71
C ARG A 159 -3.37 2.11 24.67
N GLY A 160 -3.04 1.65 23.46
CA GLY A 160 -2.58 2.52 22.37
C GLY A 160 -3.57 3.66 22.09
N PHE A 161 -4.89 3.35 22.07
CA PHE A 161 -5.94 4.37 21.96
C PHE A 161 -5.96 5.31 23.18
N SER A 162 -5.93 4.77 24.39
CA SER A 162 -5.98 5.57 25.61
C SER A 162 -4.79 6.51 25.71
N ASP A 163 -3.59 6.00 25.48
CA ASP A 163 -2.36 6.79 25.54
C ASP A 163 -2.35 7.93 24.49
N ALA A 164 -2.90 7.68 23.28
CA ALA A 164 -3.03 8.69 22.25
C ALA A 164 -3.96 9.84 22.66
N TYR A 165 -5.08 9.51 23.29
CA TYR A 165 -6.03 10.52 23.78
C TYR A 165 -5.57 11.23 25.05
N ASP A 166 -4.91 10.52 25.98
CA ASP A 166 -4.36 11.12 27.21
C ASP A 166 -3.20 12.08 26.90
N ALA A 167 -2.44 11.84 25.84
CA ALA A 167 -1.38 12.74 25.38
C ALA A 167 -1.90 14.06 24.79
N GLY A 168 -3.19 14.14 24.52
CA GLY A 168 -3.82 15.27 23.82
C GLY A 168 -3.53 15.26 22.32
N GLN A 169 -4.49 15.77 21.54
CA GLN A 169 -4.48 15.75 20.08
C GLN A 169 -4.26 17.17 19.48
N ASP A 170 -3.59 18.06 20.19
CA ASP A 170 -3.41 19.46 19.82
C ASP A 170 -2.06 19.75 19.15
N GLU A 171 -0.96 19.27 19.71
CA GLU A 171 0.39 19.48 19.17
C GLU A 171 0.82 18.37 18.22
N LEU A 172 0.35 17.15 18.44
CA LEU A 172 0.61 15.96 17.65
C LEU A 172 -0.67 15.15 17.50
N ILE A 173 -1.11 14.93 16.27
CA ILE A 173 -2.25 14.04 15.99
C ILE A 173 -1.74 12.60 15.93
N VAL A 174 -2.29 11.73 16.77
CA VAL A 174 -1.89 10.32 16.80
C VAL A 174 -3.04 9.42 16.36
N PHE A 175 -2.77 8.57 15.37
CA PHE A 175 -3.67 7.51 14.94
C PHE A 175 -3.23 6.19 15.56
N PRO A 176 -3.99 5.66 16.52
CA PRO A 176 -3.72 4.32 17.01
C PRO A 176 -4.21 3.26 16.02
N GLY A 177 -3.42 2.21 15.87
CA GLY A 177 -3.67 1.15 14.93
C GLY A 177 -2.87 -0.10 15.25
N ALA A 178 -2.67 -0.94 14.26
CA ALA A 178 -1.82 -2.11 14.33
C ALA A 178 -1.36 -2.52 12.94
N GLU A 179 -0.16 -3.09 12.86
CA GLU A 179 0.31 -3.77 11.68
C GLU A 179 0.00 -5.27 11.75
N ALA A 180 -0.77 -5.78 10.80
CA ALA A 180 -1.13 -7.19 10.71
C ALA A 180 -0.34 -7.88 9.61
N GLU A 181 0.32 -9.00 9.93
CA GLU A 181 0.81 -9.92 8.91
C GLU A 181 -0.36 -10.74 8.38
N VAL A 182 -0.59 -10.66 7.08
CA VAL A 182 -1.58 -11.46 6.37
C VAL A 182 -0.86 -12.43 5.46
N ALA A 183 -1.01 -13.72 5.73
CA ALA A 183 -0.40 -14.78 4.95
C ALA A 183 -1.45 -15.68 4.33
N SER A 184 -1.26 -16.06 3.07
CA SER A 184 -2.03 -17.13 2.45
C SER A 184 -1.08 -18.18 1.85
N HIS A 185 -1.55 -19.40 1.79
CA HIS A 185 -0.86 -20.49 1.09
C HIS A 185 -1.76 -20.91 -0.04
N GLU A 186 -1.29 -20.78 -1.27
CA GLU A 186 -2.04 -21.14 -2.46
C GLU A 186 -1.19 -22.07 -3.34
N GLU A 187 -1.84 -23.10 -3.87
CA GLU A 187 -1.28 -23.94 -4.91
C GLU A 187 -1.72 -23.37 -6.27
N ASP A 188 -0.75 -23.13 -7.16
CA ASP A 188 -1.05 -22.66 -8.50
C ASP A 188 -1.40 -23.81 -9.46
N ARG A 189 -1.74 -23.46 -10.71
CA ARG A 189 -2.09 -24.45 -11.74
C ARG A 189 -0.94 -25.38 -12.14
N PHE A 190 0.28 -25.12 -11.72
CA PHE A 190 1.46 -25.96 -11.93
C PHE A 190 1.79 -26.82 -10.70
N GLY A 191 0.96 -26.80 -9.65
CA GLY A 191 1.18 -27.54 -8.41
C GLY A 191 2.25 -26.92 -7.50
N VAL A 192 2.59 -25.65 -7.72
CA VAL A 192 3.56 -24.95 -6.90
C VAL A 192 2.87 -24.23 -5.76
N PHE A 193 3.32 -24.49 -4.53
CA PHE A 193 2.83 -23.80 -3.34
C PHE A 193 3.52 -22.46 -3.18
N HIS A 194 2.70 -21.41 -3.10
CA HIS A 194 3.14 -20.05 -2.81
C HIS A 194 2.71 -19.65 -1.42
N LYS A 195 3.66 -19.20 -0.61
CA LYS A 195 3.35 -18.44 0.59
C LYS A 195 3.28 -16.97 0.20
N ASN A 196 2.09 -16.44 0.11
CA ASN A 196 1.84 -15.03 -0.11
C ASN A 196 1.65 -14.37 1.25
N ALA A 197 2.55 -13.49 1.63
CA ALA A 197 2.47 -12.73 2.86
C ALA A 197 2.67 -11.25 2.55
N GLY A 198 2.00 -10.41 3.30
CA GLY A 198 2.18 -8.96 3.29
C GLY A 198 1.81 -8.39 4.64
N GLU A 199 2.29 -7.22 4.95
CA GLU A 199 1.95 -6.50 6.17
C GLU A 199 1.05 -5.31 5.84
N ILE A 200 0.10 -5.04 6.71
CA ILE A 200 -0.90 -4.00 6.52
C ILE A 200 -1.09 -3.23 7.82
N VAL A 201 -0.76 -1.95 7.79
CA VAL A 201 -1.07 -1.05 8.88
C VAL A 201 -2.53 -0.64 8.77
N THR A 202 -3.32 -0.89 9.81
CA THR A 202 -4.72 -0.49 9.86
C THR A 202 -4.95 0.41 11.06
N VAL A 203 -5.48 1.59 10.81
CA VAL A 203 -5.83 2.61 11.83
C VAL A 203 -7.34 2.84 11.86
N ASN A 204 -7.79 3.52 12.90
CA ASN A 204 -9.19 3.90 13.09
C ASN A 204 -10.15 2.69 13.06
N ALA A 205 -9.73 1.58 13.66
CA ALA A 205 -10.48 0.34 13.76
C ALA A 205 -10.75 -0.02 15.21
N GLN A 206 -11.91 -0.62 15.50
CA GLN A 206 -12.22 -1.13 16.84
C GLN A 206 -11.52 -2.46 17.16
N THR A 207 -10.78 -3.03 16.23
CA THR A 207 -10.18 -4.33 16.38
C THR A 207 -8.75 -4.36 15.89
N CYS A 208 -7.96 -5.22 16.51
CA CYS A 208 -6.65 -5.62 16.04
C CYS A 208 -6.72 -7.11 15.73
N ALA A 209 -6.36 -7.49 14.53
CA ALA A 209 -6.43 -8.87 14.08
C ALA A 209 -5.04 -9.47 13.87
N SER A 210 -4.68 -10.43 14.73
CA SER A 210 -3.63 -11.38 14.39
C SER A 210 -4.25 -12.47 13.50
N VAL A 211 -3.92 -12.46 12.21
CA VAL A 211 -4.62 -13.28 11.22
C VAL A 211 -3.65 -14.17 10.46
N HIS A 212 -4.18 -15.32 10.00
CA HIS A 212 -3.42 -16.30 9.24
C HIS A 212 -3.94 -16.44 7.81
N SER A 213 -4.96 -15.65 7.44
CA SER A 213 -5.53 -15.65 6.09
C SER A 213 -6.22 -14.32 5.77
N TRP A 214 -6.36 -14.04 4.48
CA TRP A 214 -7.14 -12.89 4.01
C TRP A 214 -8.58 -12.92 4.49
N LYS A 215 -9.20 -14.12 4.54
CA LYS A 215 -10.57 -14.26 5.03
C LYS A 215 -10.70 -13.81 6.47
N GLU A 216 -9.80 -14.27 7.35
CA GLU A 216 -9.79 -13.85 8.76
C GLU A 216 -9.57 -12.35 8.90
N PHE A 217 -8.70 -11.76 8.06
CA PHE A 217 -8.47 -10.33 8.02
C PHE A 217 -9.76 -9.57 7.68
N PHE A 218 -10.45 -9.96 6.61
CA PHE A 218 -11.69 -9.31 6.21
C PHE A 218 -12.80 -9.48 7.25
N ASP A 219 -12.97 -10.68 7.79
CA ASP A 219 -13.96 -10.98 8.83
C ASP A 219 -13.72 -10.11 10.08
N ALA A 220 -12.45 -9.91 10.46
CA ALA A 220 -12.09 -9.10 11.62
C ALA A 220 -12.44 -7.62 11.44
N TYR A 221 -12.25 -7.07 10.23
CA TYR A 221 -12.49 -5.66 9.96
C TYR A 221 -13.86 -5.35 9.34
N GLU A 222 -14.71 -6.36 9.12
CA GLU A 222 -16.07 -6.17 8.60
C GLU A 222 -16.92 -5.26 9.51
N THR A 223 -16.71 -5.35 10.82
CA THR A 223 -17.41 -4.54 11.83
C THR A 223 -16.77 -3.19 12.10
N SER A 224 -15.67 -2.85 11.42
CA SER A 224 -14.95 -1.58 11.55
C SER A 224 -15.15 -0.72 10.30
N PRO A 225 -16.30 -0.04 10.14
CA PRO A 225 -16.70 0.58 8.87
C PRO A 225 -15.78 1.72 8.42
N TYR A 226 -15.04 2.31 9.32
CA TYR A 226 -14.20 3.48 9.07
C TYR A 226 -12.70 3.19 9.18
N ALA A 227 -12.32 1.91 9.22
CA ALA A 227 -10.92 1.50 9.21
C ALA A 227 -10.23 1.97 7.92
N ILE A 228 -9.02 2.48 8.08
CA ILE A 228 -8.12 2.90 7.00
C ILE A 228 -6.91 1.99 7.02
N SER A 229 -6.52 1.47 5.86
CA SER A 229 -5.36 0.61 5.74
C SER A 229 -4.32 1.16 4.77
N CYS A 230 -3.07 0.98 5.16
CA CYS A 230 -1.87 1.18 4.36
C CYS A 230 -1.23 -0.18 4.05
N LEU A 231 -0.94 -0.45 2.79
CA LEU A 231 -0.10 -1.58 2.41
C LEU A 231 1.33 -1.26 2.83
N ALA A 232 1.79 -1.88 3.91
CA ALA A 232 3.11 -1.64 4.48
C ALA A 232 4.18 -2.28 3.59
N HIS A 233 5.29 -1.55 3.34
CA HIS A 233 6.47 -2.01 2.58
C HIS A 233 6.15 -3.16 1.61
N PRO A 234 5.28 -2.96 0.60
CA PRO A 234 4.65 -4.03 -0.17
C PRO A 234 5.64 -4.90 -0.94
N GLN A 235 6.92 -4.54 -0.94
CA GLN A 235 8.01 -5.28 -1.54
C GLN A 235 9.25 -5.29 -0.65
N ILE A 236 9.18 -5.93 0.51
CA ILE A 236 10.39 -6.27 1.26
C ILE A 236 11.11 -7.43 0.59
N ILE A 237 12.27 -7.13 0.02
CA ILE A 237 13.21 -8.14 -0.44
C ILE A 237 14.08 -8.53 0.75
N GLY A 238 14.02 -9.78 1.17
CA GLY A 238 14.99 -10.27 2.15
C GLY A 238 14.43 -11.07 3.29
N HIS A 239 13.18 -10.95 3.59
CA HIS A 239 12.53 -11.86 4.53
C HIS A 239 11.92 -13.05 3.77
N SER A 240 12.29 -14.26 4.14
CA SER A 240 11.88 -15.51 3.49
C SER A 240 10.36 -15.76 3.50
N CYS A 241 9.61 -14.91 4.16
CA CYS A 241 8.17 -15.03 4.37
C CYS A 241 7.40 -13.76 4.03
N LYS A 242 8.08 -12.63 3.87
CA LYS A 242 7.47 -11.31 3.76
C LYS A 242 7.83 -10.77 2.39
N GLY A 243 6.89 -10.45 1.60
CA GLY A 243 7.38 -9.74 0.50
C GLY A 243 6.73 -9.92 -0.77
N VAL A 244 5.55 -10.10 -0.89
CA VAL A 244 4.90 -9.71 -2.12
C VAL A 244 3.41 -9.74 -1.92
N TRP A 245 2.85 -8.56 -1.84
CA TRP A 245 1.43 -8.41 -1.96
C TRP A 245 0.97 -9.05 -3.25
N ASN A 246 0.32 -10.19 -3.14
CA ASN A 246 -0.29 -10.81 -4.30
C ASN A 246 -1.57 -10.03 -4.63
N PHE A 247 -1.45 -9.04 -5.52
CA PHE A 247 -2.60 -8.28 -6.00
C PHE A 247 -3.65 -9.14 -6.71
N ARG A 248 -3.33 -10.38 -7.05
CA ARG A 248 -4.32 -11.35 -7.48
C ARG A 248 -5.39 -11.56 -6.41
N LEU A 249 -5.00 -11.65 -5.16
CA LEU A 249 -5.93 -11.73 -4.04
C LEU A 249 -6.67 -10.41 -3.82
N THR A 250 -5.99 -9.28 -3.95
CA THR A 250 -6.60 -7.97 -3.76
C THR A 250 -7.55 -7.58 -4.89
N THR A 251 -7.42 -8.16 -6.07
CA THR A 251 -8.34 -7.89 -7.18
C THR A 251 -9.68 -8.62 -7.06
N ASN A 252 -9.68 -9.75 -6.38
CA ASN A 252 -10.88 -10.52 -6.08
C ASN A 252 -11.51 -10.12 -4.74
N THR A 253 -11.03 -9.03 -4.14
CA THR A 253 -11.47 -8.61 -2.82
C THR A 253 -12.79 -7.85 -2.87
N SER A 254 -13.49 -7.88 -1.74
CA SER A 254 -14.74 -7.17 -1.55
C SER A 254 -14.59 -5.66 -1.84
N PRO A 255 -15.67 -4.97 -2.27
CA PRO A 255 -15.69 -3.52 -2.42
C PRO A 255 -15.21 -2.81 -1.15
N ARG A 256 -15.47 -3.40 0.03
CA ARG A 256 -15.06 -2.87 1.31
C ARG A 256 -13.53 -2.82 1.48
N PHE A 257 -12.81 -3.89 1.12
CA PHE A 257 -11.35 -3.87 1.18
C PHE A 257 -10.77 -2.75 0.31
N ARG A 258 -11.33 -2.56 -0.89
CA ARG A 258 -10.94 -1.47 -1.77
C ARG A 258 -11.19 -0.09 -1.20
N GLN A 259 -12.24 0.05 -0.38
CA GLN A 259 -12.53 1.29 0.34
C GLN A 259 -11.60 1.50 1.53
N MET A 260 -11.25 0.42 2.23
CA MET A 260 -10.39 0.46 3.41
C MET A 260 -8.93 0.75 3.05
N VAL A 261 -8.40 0.15 1.97
CA VAL A 261 -7.03 0.42 1.50
C VAL A 261 -6.97 1.76 0.79
N ARG A 262 -6.36 2.74 1.45
CA ARG A 262 -6.20 4.12 0.99
C ARG A 262 -4.77 4.49 0.69
N LEU A 263 -3.82 3.74 1.24
CA LEU A 263 -2.42 4.10 1.29
C LEU A 263 -1.55 2.93 0.84
N VAL A 264 -0.41 3.26 0.24
CA VAL A 264 0.66 2.31 -0.09
C VAL A 264 1.97 2.92 0.34
N GLU A 265 2.72 2.23 1.15
CA GLU A 265 4.04 2.64 1.57
C GLU A 265 5.05 2.44 0.44
N ILE A 266 5.64 3.52 -0.02
CA ILE A 266 6.64 3.51 -1.09
C ILE A 266 8.04 3.86 -0.60
N GLY A 267 8.14 4.41 0.60
CA GLY A 267 9.37 4.64 1.31
C GLY A 267 9.25 4.16 2.73
N ASP A 268 10.18 3.31 3.15
CA ASP A 268 10.25 2.75 4.49
C ASP A 268 11.68 2.85 5.02
N GLY A 269 11.82 2.86 6.36
CA GLY A 269 13.11 3.03 7.03
C GLY A 269 14.00 1.79 7.04
N THR A 270 13.47 0.64 6.66
CA THR A 270 14.16 -0.65 6.84
C THR A 270 15.21 -0.94 5.78
N ASP A 271 14.92 -0.65 4.51
CA ASP A 271 15.86 -0.87 3.40
C ASP A 271 15.69 0.18 2.28
N ARG A 272 16.68 1.04 2.13
CA ARG A 272 16.72 2.08 1.09
C ARG A 272 16.61 1.54 -0.34
N GLN A 273 17.01 0.30 -0.58
CA GLN A 273 16.94 -0.34 -1.90
C GLN A 273 15.59 -1.04 -2.10
N ALA A 274 14.97 -1.56 -1.03
CA ALA A 274 13.61 -2.07 -1.10
C ALA A 274 12.61 -0.98 -1.51
N ASN A 275 12.86 0.27 -1.11
CA ASN A 275 12.02 1.42 -1.48
C ASN A 275 11.88 1.64 -3.00
N LEU A 276 12.87 1.24 -3.79
CA LEU A 276 12.76 1.30 -5.24
C LEU A 276 11.73 0.28 -5.79
N LEU A 277 11.54 -0.83 -5.10
CA LEU A 277 10.57 -1.86 -5.46
C LEU A 277 9.18 -1.55 -4.93
N ASN A 278 9.08 -0.90 -3.78
CA ASN A 278 7.81 -0.47 -3.21
C ASN A 278 7.07 0.49 -4.16
N GLU A 279 7.79 1.36 -4.86
CA GLU A 279 7.21 2.22 -5.89
C GLU A 279 6.55 1.42 -7.04
N PHE A 280 7.12 0.27 -7.41
CA PHE A 280 6.50 -0.60 -8.42
C PHE A 280 5.15 -1.13 -7.94
N MET A 281 5.07 -1.53 -6.67
CA MET A 281 3.84 -2.04 -6.08
C MET A 281 2.77 -0.95 -5.96
N TYR A 282 3.16 0.31 -5.74
CA TYR A 282 2.25 1.44 -5.79
C TYR A 282 1.62 1.58 -7.19
N SER A 283 2.43 1.55 -8.25
CA SER A 283 1.93 1.56 -9.63
C SER A 283 1.00 0.38 -9.92
N VAL A 284 1.36 -0.82 -9.46
CA VAL A 284 0.52 -2.01 -9.60
C VAL A 284 -0.83 -1.86 -8.89
N ALA A 285 -0.87 -1.23 -7.71
CA ALA A 285 -2.13 -0.96 -7.01
C ALA A 285 -3.01 0.02 -7.81
N LEU A 286 -2.43 1.07 -8.39
CA LEU A 286 -3.14 2.01 -9.24
C LEU A 286 -3.65 1.34 -10.51
N ASP A 287 -2.84 0.50 -11.18
CA ASP A 287 -3.25 -0.29 -12.35
C ASP A 287 -4.35 -1.30 -12.00
N ALA A 288 -4.37 -1.79 -10.77
CA ALA A 288 -5.44 -2.63 -10.22
C ALA A 288 -6.73 -1.84 -9.90
N GLY A 289 -6.76 -0.54 -10.11
CA GLY A 289 -7.92 0.33 -9.89
C GLY A 289 -8.14 0.71 -8.43
N PHE A 290 -7.14 0.54 -7.56
CA PHE A 290 -7.18 1.08 -6.20
C PHE A 290 -7.02 2.60 -6.26
N LYS A 291 -7.81 3.30 -5.45
CA LYS A 291 -7.65 4.74 -5.24
C LYS A 291 -6.80 4.97 -4.00
N VAL A 292 -5.50 4.85 -4.17
CA VAL A 292 -4.50 4.93 -3.09
C VAL A 292 -3.55 6.09 -3.30
N CYS A 293 -3.02 6.59 -2.19
CA CYS A 293 -1.94 7.58 -2.17
C CYS A 293 -0.65 6.95 -1.63
N PRO A 294 0.51 7.51 -2.00
CA PRO A 294 1.78 7.05 -1.50
C PRO A 294 2.04 7.56 -0.08
N THR A 295 2.65 6.73 0.76
CA THR A 295 3.21 7.13 2.06
C THR A 295 4.70 6.89 2.11
N CYS A 296 5.38 7.63 2.96
CA CYS A 296 6.78 7.44 3.28
C CYS A 296 6.87 7.40 4.81
N SER A 297 7.37 6.30 5.35
CA SER A 297 7.35 6.01 6.78
C SER A 297 8.69 5.47 7.24
N SER A 298 8.89 5.30 8.54
CA SER A 298 10.18 4.84 9.07
C SER A 298 10.21 3.38 9.41
N ASP A 299 9.06 2.76 9.68
CA ASP A 299 8.96 1.41 10.25
C ASP A 299 9.96 1.22 11.42
N ALA A 300 9.99 2.23 12.31
CA ALA A 300 11.00 2.29 13.34
C ALA A 300 10.71 1.32 14.47
N HIS A 301 11.65 0.40 14.71
CA HIS A 301 11.62 -0.60 15.77
C HIS A 301 12.52 -0.19 16.93
N GLY A 302 12.31 0.97 17.50
CA GLY A 302 13.13 1.47 18.61
C GLY A 302 12.95 2.97 18.86
N PRO A 303 13.74 3.57 19.77
CA PRO A 303 13.52 4.94 20.24
C PRO A 303 13.90 6.04 19.23
N VAL A 304 14.12 5.71 17.98
CA VAL A 304 14.57 6.66 16.93
C VAL A 304 13.46 7.14 16.00
N TRP A 305 12.31 6.49 15.92
CA TRP A 305 11.07 6.88 15.23
C TRP A 305 11.26 7.84 14.04
N GLY A 306 11.97 7.39 13.01
CA GLY A 306 12.09 8.03 11.71
C GLY A 306 12.90 9.33 11.62
N PHE A 307 13.44 9.82 12.70
CA PHE A 307 14.09 11.12 12.71
C PHE A 307 15.53 11.10 12.19
N GLU A 308 16.26 10.02 12.43
CA GLU A 308 17.70 9.98 12.18
C GLU A 308 18.09 9.02 11.05
N ARG A 309 17.29 7.97 10.82
CA ARG A 309 17.67 6.88 9.92
C ARG A 309 17.07 6.98 8.54
N PHE A 310 15.84 7.48 8.46
CA PHE A 310 15.11 7.67 7.21
C PHE A 310 14.34 8.99 7.29
N PRO A 311 14.76 10.02 6.54
CA PRO A 311 14.13 11.35 6.60
C PRO A 311 12.77 11.40 5.89
N GLY A 312 12.35 10.32 5.25
CA GLY A 312 11.09 10.25 4.51
C GLY A 312 9.88 10.52 5.37
N LYS A 313 8.95 11.27 4.83
CA LYS A 313 7.73 11.70 5.49
C LYS A 313 6.51 11.61 4.57
N THR A 314 5.38 11.34 5.19
CA THR A 314 4.07 11.53 4.58
C THR A 314 3.62 12.96 4.87
N ILE A 315 3.14 13.64 3.84
CA ILE A 315 2.62 15.01 3.96
C ILE A 315 1.11 14.98 3.74
N ILE A 316 0.34 15.44 4.73
CA ILE A 316 -1.13 15.58 4.68
C ILE A 316 -1.48 17.02 4.36
N MET A 317 -2.41 17.23 3.41
CA MET A 317 -2.98 18.52 3.05
C MET A 317 -4.35 18.67 3.71
N ALA A 318 -4.43 19.44 4.79
CA ALA A 318 -5.64 19.64 5.59
C ALA A 318 -5.88 21.11 5.95
N LYS A 319 -7.12 21.47 6.28
CA LYS A 319 -7.49 22.85 6.67
C LYS A 319 -6.85 23.24 7.99
N GLU A 320 -6.87 22.33 8.92
CA GLU A 320 -6.38 22.54 10.28
C GLU A 320 -5.73 21.27 10.83
N LYS A 321 -5.02 21.43 11.94
CA LYS A 321 -4.33 20.32 12.62
C LYS A 321 -5.29 19.66 13.62
N THR A 322 -6.24 18.92 13.09
CA THR A 322 -7.17 18.12 13.89
C THR A 322 -7.26 16.70 13.35
N LYS A 323 -7.67 15.75 14.19
CA LYS A 323 -7.85 14.36 13.78
C LYS A 323 -8.92 14.25 12.69
N GLU A 324 -10.00 15.04 12.79
CA GLU A 324 -11.07 15.08 11.80
C GLU A 324 -10.57 15.57 10.44
N ALA A 325 -9.86 16.71 10.41
CA ALA A 325 -9.32 17.27 9.17
C ALA A 325 -8.29 16.34 8.50
N PHE A 326 -7.50 15.61 9.29
CA PHE A 326 -6.57 14.61 8.75
C PHE A 326 -7.31 13.36 8.26
N TYR A 327 -8.36 12.95 8.96
CA TYR A 327 -9.21 11.85 8.52
C TYR A 327 -9.88 12.17 7.18
N ASP A 328 -10.50 13.34 7.03
CA ASP A 328 -11.04 13.81 5.75
C ASP A 328 -9.96 13.87 4.66
N ALA A 329 -8.77 14.38 4.98
CA ALA A 329 -7.68 14.44 4.01
C ALA A 329 -7.27 13.06 3.50
N ILE A 330 -7.18 12.05 4.38
CA ILE A 330 -6.85 10.67 3.99
C ILE A 330 -7.97 10.07 3.12
N LEU A 331 -9.23 10.22 3.52
CA LEU A 331 -10.36 9.71 2.76
C LEU A 331 -10.51 10.38 1.39
N SER A 332 -10.12 11.65 1.30
CA SER A 332 -10.12 12.44 0.06
C SER A 332 -8.83 12.33 -0.74
N ASN A 333 -7.90 11.45 -0.35
CA ASN A 333 -6.60 11.23 -1.00
C ASN A 333 -5.70 12.51 -1.06
N ARG A 334 -5.86 13.44 -0.14
CA ARG A 334 -5.07 14.68 -0.04
C ARG A 334 -3.81 14.47 0.79
N LEU A 335 -2.94 13.60 0.30
CA LEU A 335 -1.63 13.34 0.91
C LEU A 335 -0.63 12.85 -0.14
N TYR A 336 0.64 12.97 0.17
CA TYR A 336 1.73 12.53 -0.69
C TYR A 336 2.98 12.16 0.12
N ALA A 337 3.95 11.52 -0.54
CA ALA A 337 5.17 11.01 0.06
C ALA A 337 6.41 11.80 -0.37
N SER A 338 7.36 12.01 0.55
CA SER A 338 8.63 12.68 0.24
C SER A 338 9.77 12.08 1.05
N SER A 339 10.87 11.71 0.37
CA SER A 339 12.09 11.26 1.05
C SER A 339 12.81 12.38 1.81
N THR A 340 12.46 13.65 1.59
CA THR A 340 13.07 14.79 2.29
C THR A 340 12.15 15.41 3.33
N GLY A 341 10.84 15.22 3.17
CA GLY A 341 9.83 15.88 4.00
C GLY A 341 9.78 17.40 3.88
N ASN A 342 10.39 18.00 2.84
CA ASN A 342 10.46 19.46 2.67
C ASN A 342 9.84 19.98 1.36
N VAL A 343 9.51 19.11 0.40
CA VAL A 343 8.97 19.52 -0.90
C VAL A 343 7.47 19.76 -0.80
N LYS A 344 7.00 20.93 -1.23
CA LYS A 344 5.60 21.27 -1.40
C LYS A 344 5.21 21.10 -2.86
N ILE A 345 4.20 20.30 -3.15
CA ILE A 345 3.69 20.07 -4.49
C ILE A 345 2.23 20.50 -4.57
N ARG A 346 1.89 21.26 -5.61
CA ARG A 346 0.54 21.44 -6.09
C ARG A 346 0.52 21.25 -7.59
N TYR A 347 -0.42 20.49 -8.11
CA TYR A 347 -0.54 20.34 -9.56
C TYR A 347 -1.99 20.19 -9.99
N THR A 348 -2.24 20.52 -11.25
CA THR A 348 -3.54 20.38 -11.89
C THR A 348 -3.42 19.51 -13.14
N VAL A 349 -4.51 18.85 -13.50
CA VAL A 349 -4.67 18.15 -14.78
C VAL A 349 -5.95 18.67 -15.43
N ASN A 350 -5.86 19.20 -16.63
CA ASN A 350 -6.96 19.87 -17.31
C ASN A 350 -7.67 20.91 -16.41
N GLY A 351 -6.89 21.67 -15.63
CA GLY A 351 -7.36 22.72 -14.73
C GLY A 351 -8.02 22.21 -13.44
N LYS A 352 -8.02 20.91 -13.14
CA LYS A 352 -8.50 20.34 -11.88
C LYS A 352 -7.34 20.02 -10.94
N THR A 353 -7.41 20.54 -9.73
CA THR A 353 -6.38 20.35 -8.70
C THR A 353 -6.37 18.90 -8.21
N ALA A 354 -5.16 18.32 -8.11
CA ALA A 354 -4.95 16.99 -7.53
C ALA A 354 -5.17 16.97 -6.01
N PRO A 355 -5.75 15.89 -5.44
CA PRO A 355 -6.29 14.72 -6.13
C PRO A 355 -7.64 14.99 -6.80
N ALA A 356 -7.88 14.37 -7.93
CA ALA A 356 -9.13 14.51 -8.66
C ALA A 356 -9.46 13.23 -9.46
N THR A 357 -10.71 13.12 -9.91
CA THR A 357 -11.11 12.15 -10.94
C THR A 357 -11.69 12.92 -12.13
N LEU A 358 -11.09 12.74 -13.30
CA LEU A 358 -11.41 13.50 -14.51
C LEU A 358 -12.22 12.68 -15.51
N PRO A 359 -13.04 13.33 -16.33
CA PRO A 359 -13.54 12.71 -17.55
C PRO A 359 -12.37 12.20 -18.42
N TYR A 360 -12.65 11.15 -19.17
CA TYR A 360 -11.70 10.67 -20.17
C TYR A 360 -11.44 11.77 -21.24
N ALA A 361 -10.19 11.93 -21.64
CA ALA A 361 -9.75 12.80 -22.72
C ALA A 361 -8.64 12.12 -23.55
N HIS A 362 -8.39 12.61 -24.76
CA HIS A 362 -7.29 12.15 -25.61
C HIS A 362 -5.97 12.84 -25.27
N SER A 363 -6.04 14.01 -24.62
CA SER A 363 -4.88 14.77 -24.17
C SER A 363 -5.14 15.39 -22.81
N TYR A 364 -4.06 15.66 -22.09
CA TYR A 364 -4.07 16.19 -20.74
C TYR A 364 -3.00 17.28 -20.61
N ASP A 365 -3.44 18.47 -20.20
CA ASP A 365 -2.55 19.57 -19.83
C ASP A 365 -2.31 19.50 -18.34
N ILE A 366 -1.04 19.40 -17.93
CA ILE A 366 -0.63 19.24 -16.53
C ILE A 366 0.23 20.42 -16.16
N HIS A 367 -0.21 21.19 -15.17
CA HIS A 367 0.55 22.29 -14.59
C HIS A 367 1.01 21.91 -13.19
N VAL A 368 2.27 22.18 -12.86
CA VAL A 368 2.91 21.79 -11.59
C VAL A 368 3.57 23.00 -10.96
N ASP A 369 3.20 23.29 -9.70
CA ASP A 369 3.88 24.24 -8.84
C ASP A 369 4.68 23.50 -7.76
N ILE A 370 5.97 23.84 -7.63
CA ILE A 370 6.91 23.25 -6.69
C ILE A 370 7.39 24.35 -5.75
N GLY A 371 7.25 24.10 -4.46
CA GLY A 371 7.74 24.96 -3.39
C GLY A 371 8.39 24.15 -2.28
N TYR A 372 8.60 24.80 -1.14
CA TYR A 372 9.17 24.17 0.05
C TYR A 372 8.30 24.45 1.26
N LEU A 373 8.31 23.53 2.22
CA LEU A 373 7.55 23.67 3.47
C LEU A 373 8.31 24.49 4.53
N ARG A 374 9.64 24.59 4.37
CA ARG A 374 10.52 25.38 5.23
C ARG A 374 11.24 26.43 4.41
N ASP A 375 11.53 27.58 5.04
CA ASP A 375 12.11 28.75 4.37
C ASP A 375 13.54 28.54 3.84
N GLU A 376 14.31 27.62 4.41
CA GLU A 376 15.63 27.25 3.95
C GLU A 376 15.59 25.82 3.36
N PRO A 377 15.38 25.70 2.05
CA PRO A 377 15.36 24.40 1.41
C PRO A 377 16.78 23.81 1.35
N ASP A 378 16.97 22.68 1.98
CA ASP A 378 18.11 21.79 1.82
C ASP A 378 18.01 20.90 0.56
N THR A 379 17.10 21.26 -0.33
CA THR A 379 16.64 20.41 -1.43
C THR A 379 16.35 21.29 -2.65
N VAL A 380 16.90 20.98 -3.81
CA VAL A 380 16.61 21.65 -5.07
C VAL A 380 16.09 20.63 -6.08
N ILE A 381 14.89 20.82 -6.59
CA ILE A 381 14.31 19.86 -7.55
C ILE A 381 14.95 20.03 -8.92
N LYS A 382 15.54 18.96 -9.43
CA LYS A 382 16.28 18.90 -10.71
C LYS A 382 15.54 18.15 -11.81
N HIS A 383 14.62 17.27 -11.45
CA HIS A 383 13.95 16.41 -12.40
C HIS A 383 12.51 16.17 -11.98
N CYS A 384 11.57 16.24 -12.91
CA CYS A 384 10.16 15.95 -12.71
C CYS A 384 9.65 15.05 -13.84
N GLN A 385 8.99 13.96 -13.47
CA GLN A 385 8.30 13.06 -14.39
C GLN A 385 6.80 13.04 -14.11
N VAL A 386 6.02 12.96 -15.16
CA VAL A 386 4.62 12.57 -15.13
C VAL A 386 4.55 11.07 -15.34
N ILE A 387 4.00 10.36 -14.37
CA ILE A 387 3.86 8.90 -14.38
C ILE A 387 2.40 8.53 -14.67
N SER A 388 2.20 7.49 -15.47
CA SER A 388 0.88 6.95 -15.80
C SER A 388 0.89 5.41 -15.74
N ASN A 389 -0.05 4.75 -16.39
CA ASN A 389 -0.25 3.30 -16.39
C ASN A 389 1.07 2.51 -16.44
N GLY A 390 1.16 1.46 -15.63
CA GLY A 390 2.36 0.63 -15.51
C GLY A 390 3.53 1.29 -14.79
N GLY A 391 3.32 2.46 -14.13
CA GLY A 391 4.39 3.21 -13.51
C GLY A 391 5.38 3.83 -14.53
N MET A 392 4.96 3.99 -15.77
CA MET A 392 5.78 4.51 -16.86
C MET A 392 5.77 6.03 -16.91
N ALA A 393 6.94 6.65 -17.07
CA ALA A 393 7.04 8.08 -17.35
C ALA A 393 6.48 8.35 -18.76
N VAL A 394 5.50 9.24 -18.84
CA VAL A 394 4.87 9.69 -20.11
C VAL A 394 5.32 11.08 -20.52
N ALA A 395 5.90 11.85 -19.61
CA ALA A 395 6.57 13.11 -19.87
C ALA A 395 7.61 13.39 -18.77
N GLU A 396 8.65 14.15 -19.09
CA GLU A 396 9.67 14.55 -18.13
C GLU A 396 10.34 15.88 -18.48
N ILE A 397 10.81 16.58 -17.45
CA ILE A 397 11.58 17.83 -17.55
C ILE A 397 12.76 17.76 -16.59
N HIS A 398 13.93 18.20 -17.05
CA HIS A 398 15.14 18.40 -16.28
C HIS A 398 15.49 19.91 -16.22
N GLY A 399 16.07 20.35 -15.12
CA GLY A 399 16.50 21.74 -14.93
C GLY A 399 17.35 21.93 -13.69
N ASP A 400 17.80 23.15 -13.47
CA ASP A 400 18.68 23.47 -12.33
C ASP A 400 17.93 23.77 -11.04
N ASP A 401 16.72 24.30 -11.12
CA ASP A 401 15.79 24.55 -10.00
C ASP A 401 14.38 24.64 -10.56
N LEU A 402 13.66 23.52 -10.53
CA LEU A 402 12.33 23.41 -11.08
C LEU A 402 11.30 23.97 -10.09
N ARG A 403 10.49 24.96 -10.53
CA ARG A 403 9.50 25.64 -9.70
C ARG A 403 8.09 25.62 -10.26
N SER A 404 7.97 25.83 -11.56
CA SER A 404 6.69 25.81 -12.27
C SER A 404 6.89 25.15 -13.62
N LEU A 405 6.06 24.15 -13.92
CA LEU A 405 6.23 23.28 -15.11
C LEU A 405 4.90 23.07 -15.78
N ASP A 406 4.94 22.99 -17.11
CA ASP A 406 3.80 22.64 -17.94
C ASP A 406 4.15 21.40 -18.77
N PHE A 407 3.23 20.42 -18.79
CA PHE A 407 3.32 19.24 -19.66
C PHE A 407 2.06 19.12 -20.49
N HIS A 408 2.24 18.64 -21.71
CA HIS A 408 1.15 18.18 -22.56
C HIS A 408 1.33 16.69 -22.81
N VAL A 409 0.35 15.87 -22.44
CA VAL A 409 0.39 14.40 -22.56
C VAL A 409 -0.74 13.93 -23.46
N GLU A 410 -0.40 13.36 -24.61
CA GLU A 410 -1.37 12.64 -25.44
C GLU A 410 -1.49 11.19 -24.95
N SER A 411 -2.68 10.77 -24.60
CA SER A 411 -2.94 9.40 -24.17
C SER A 411 -4.40 9.00 -24.27
N ASP A 412 -4.65 7.97 -25.07
CA ASP A 412 -5.96 7.30 -25.15
C ASP A 412 -6.19 6.25 -24.07
N LYS A 413 -5.20 6.02 -23.19
CA LYS A 413 -5.20 4.89 -22.26
C LYS A 413 -4.97 5.26 -20.80
N ALA A 414 -4.67 6.53 -20.52
CA ALA A 414 -4.37 6.95 -19.17
C ALA A 414 -5.54 6.70 -18.20
N CYS A 415 -5.26 5.92 -17.15
CA CYS A 415 -6.19 5.66 -16.06
C CYS A 415 -5.90 6.55 -14.85
N TYR A 416 -4.66 7.00 -14.73
CA TYR A 416 -4.19 7.90 -13.69
C TYR A 416 -2.94 8.66 -14.13
N PHE A 417 -2.63 9.71 -13.37
CA PHE A 417 -1.36 10.43 -13.40
C PHE A 417 -0.90 10.69 -11.98
N TYR A 418 0.41 10.60 -11.73
CA TYR A 418 1.06 11.18 -10.57
C TYR A 418 2.43 11.74 -10.95
N LEU A 419 2.99 12.59 -10.09
CA LEU A 419 4.30 13.19 -10.29
C LEU A 419 5.36 12.44 -9.49
N ARG A 420 6.53 12.28 -10.07
CA ARG A 420 7.73 11.81 -9.42
C ARG A 420 8.83 12.83 -9.63
N LEU A 421 9.32 13.40 -8.52
CA LEU A 421 10.33 14.44 -8.53
C LEU A 421 11.63 13.90 -7.92
N TRP A 422 12.78 14.39 -8.40
CA TRP A 422 14.08 14.17 -7.80
C TRP A 422 14.74 15.49 -7.47
N ASP A 423 15.39 15.52 -6.33
CA ASP A 423 16.26 16.61 -5.95
C ASP A 423 17.71 16.39 -6.46
N ASP A 424 18.59 17.30 -6.11
CA ASP A 424 20.01 17.30 -6.46
C ASP A 424 20.81 16.17 -5.78
N GLU A 425 20.29 15.55 -4.72
CA GLU A 425 20.85 14.38 -4.05
C GLU A 425 20.24 13.06 -4.52
N GLY A 426 19.30 13.11 -5.47
CA GLY A 426 18.59 11.93 -5.98
C GLY A 426 17.49 11.41 -5.05
N ARG A 427 17.10 12.18 -4.02
CA ARG A 427 15.96 11.87 -3.17
C ARG A 427 14.66 12.16 -3.92
N LYS A 428 13.62 11.41 -3.63
CA LYS A 428 12.36 11.46 -4.40
C LYS A 428 11.20 12.04 -3.60
N THR A 429 10.29 12.62 -4.34
CA THR A 429 8.94 13.00 -3.85
C THR A 429 7.91 12.52 -4.84
N TRP A 430 6.80 11.93 -4.36
CA TRP A 430 5.73 11.36 -5.18
C TRP A 430 4.39 12.00 -4.79
N SER A 431 3.69 12.59 -5.76
CA SER A 431 2.42 13.26 -5.50
C SER A 431 1.26 12.29 -5.28
N CYS A 432 0.14 12.79 -4.71
CA CYS A 432 -1.15 12.12 -4.83
C CYS A 432 -1.54 11.97 -6.31
N PRO A 433 -2.35 10.95 -6.68
CA PRO A 433 -2.77 10.76 -8.07
C PRO A 433 -3.94 11.66 -8.49
N VAL A 434 -4.03 11.86 -9.80
CA VAL A 434 -5.27 12.23 -10.50
C VAL A 434 -5.71 11.04 -11.32
N TRP A 435 -6.95 10.60 -11.17
CA TRP A 435 -7.52 9.49 -11.93
C TRP A 435 -8.36 9.99 -13.10
N THR A 436 -8.54 9.15 -14.11
CA THR A 436 -9.53 9.36 -15.16
C THR A 436 -10.75 8.45 -14.92
N HIS A 437 -11.85 8.70 -15.61
CA HIS A 437 -13.00 7.78 -15.59
C HIS A 437 -12.73 6.48 -16.35
N ARG A 438 -11.56 6.37 -17.03
CA ARG A 438 -11.16 5.13 -17.65
C ARG A 438 -10.84 4.11 -16.56
N GLN A 439 -11.56 3.01 -16.60
CA GLN A 439 -11.23 1.88 -15.74
C GLN A 439 -10.09 1.08 -16.38
N PRO A 440 -9.11 0.62 -15.60
CA PRO A 440 -8.18 -0.41 -16.06
C PRO A 440 -8.99 -1.60 -16.57
N VAL A 441 -8.51 -2.24 -17.65
CA VAL A 441 -9.15 -3.46 -18.13
C VAL A 441 -8.92 -4.55 -17.10
N TYR A 442 -9.97 -4.84 -16.35
CA TYR A 442 -9.93 -5.80 -15.26
C TYR A 442 -10.92 -6.93 -15.54
N CYS A 443 -10.40 -8.15 -15.74
CA CYS A 443 -11.17 -9.38 -15.64
C CYS A 443 -10.66 -10.18 -14.45
N HIS A 444 -11.52 -10.98 -13.82
CA HIS A 444 -11.08 -11.91 -12.80
C HIS A 444 -10.14 -12.94 -13.43
N ASN A 445 -9.09 -13.35 -12.70
CA ASN A 445 -8.22 -14.43 -13.19
C ASN A 445 -8.99 -15.73 -13.43
N ASP A 446 -10.04 -15.97 -12.64
CA ASP A 446 -10.89 -17.16 -12.77
C ASP A 446 -11.71 -17.18 -14.07
N ASP A 447 -11.84 -16.01 -14.74
CA ASP A 447 -12.48 -15.90 -16.05
C ASP A 447 -11.50 -16.19 -17.21
N LEU A 448 -10.22 -16.31 -16.91
CA LEU A 448 -9.16 -16.59 -17.88
C LEU A 448 -8.84 -18.08 -17.90
N LEU A 449 -8.90 -18.67 -19.08
CA LEU A 449 -8.52 -20.06 -19.31
C LEU A 449 -7.21 -20.12 -20.12
N PRO A 450 -6.24 -20.96 -19.70
CA PRO A 450 -5.01 -21.15 -20.46
C PRO A 450 -5.31 -21.80 -21.80
N MET A 451 -4.58 -21.37 -22.84
CA MET A 451 -4.62 -22.03 -24.14
C MET A 451 -3.73 -23.27 -24.13
N GLU A 452 -4.19 -24.32 -24.81
CA GLU A 452 -3.31 -25.44 -25.17
C GLU A 452 -2.22 -24.93 -26.12
N LYS A 453 -0.98 -25.32 -25.85
CA LYS A 453 0.20 -24.81 -26.55
C LYS A 453 0.76 -25.75 -27.61
N ASP A 454 0.02 -26.80 -27.96
CA ASP A 454 0.44 -27.76 -28.97
C ASP A 454 0.75 -27.08 -30.30
N GLY A 455 1.98 -27.24 -30.76
CA GLY A 455 2.47 -26.64 -31.99
C GLY A 455 2.90 -25.17 -31.89
N PHE A 456 2.72 -24.49 -30.75
CA PHE A 456 3.23 -23.13 -30.56
C PHE A 456 4.76 -23.12 -30.62
N THR A 457 5.31 -22.02 -31.12
CA THR A 457 6.76 -21.80 -31.15
C THR A 457 7.11 -20.45 -30.52
N ALA A 458 8.29 -20.38 -29.90
CA ALA A 458 8.83 -19.15 -29.34
C ALA A 458 10.29 -18.97 -29.79
N VAL A 459 10.62 -17.74 -30.17
CA VAL A 459 11.97 -17.35 -30.61
C VAL A 459 12.36 -16.04 -29.94
N GLU A 460 13.59 -15.97 -29.45
CA GLU A 460 14.20 -14.73 -29.00
C GLU A 460 14.78 -13.98 -30.23
N LEU A 461 14.22 -12.80 -30.55
CA LEU A 461 14.49 -12.12 -31.83
C LEU A 461 15.86 -11.45 -31.90
N GLN A 462 16.49 -11.06 -30.79
CA GLN A 462 17.79 -10.40 -30.82
C GLN A 462 18.93 -11.38 -31.17
N THR A 463 18.80 -12.62 -30.77
CA THR A 463 19.81 -13.67 -31.01
C THR A 463 19.37 -14.70 -32.04
N GLY A 464 18.10 -14.77 -32.36
CA GLY A 464 17.50 -15.80 -33.23
C GLY A 464 17.43 -17.18 -32.58
N LYS A 465 17.65 -17.28 -31.26
CA LYS A 465 17.65 -18.55 -30.53
C LYS A 465 16.24 -19.04 -30.21
N ASP A 466 16.11 -20.36 -30.20
CA ASP A 466 14.91 -21.03 -29.74
C ASP A 466 14.61 -20.68 -28.27
N ALA A 467 13.36 -20.36 -27.99
CA ALA A 467 12.83 -20.11 -26.68
C ALA A 467 11.71 -21.12 -26.29
N GLY A 468 11.70 -22.28 -26.93
CA GLY A 468 10.68 -23.32 -26.75
C GLY A 468 10.51 -23.81 -25.32
N LYS A 469 11.53 -23.68 -24.45
CA LYS A 469 11.43 -23.94 -23.02
C LYS A 469 10.31 -23.15 -22.33
N LEU A 470 9.98 -21.97 -22.86
CA LEU A 470 8.88 -21.12 -22.34
C LEU A 470 7.48 -21.71 -22.58
N LEU A 471 7.38 -22.84 -23.30
CA LEU A 471 6.11 -23.41 -23.74
C LEU A 471 5.90 -24.86 -23.29
N ASN A 472 6.81 -25.42 -22.49
CA ASN A 472 6.85 -26.84 -22.16
C ASN A 472 5.98 -27.24 -20.95
N ASN A 473 5.31 -26.29 -20.29
CA ASN A 473 4.52 -26.46 -19.06
C ASN A 473 5.35 -26.92 -17.84
N ASP A 474 6.68 -26.75 -17.88
CA ASP A 474 7.57 -27.04 -16.76
C ASP A 474 8.22 -25.72 -16.27
N VAL A 475 7.65 -25.13 -15.25
CA VAL A 475 8.12 -23.86 -14.66
C VAL A 475 9.49 -23.96 -13.98
N PHE A 476 10.02 -25.17 -13.81
CA PHE A 476 11.35 -25.41 -13.27
C PHE A 476 12.41 -25.54 -14.39
N ASP A 477 12.02 -25.83 -15.63
CA ASP A 477 12.91 -25.83 -16.81
C ASP A 477 12.92 -24.44 -17.47
N TYR A 478 13.48 -23.48 -16.77
CA TYR A 478 13.45 -22.07 -17.18
C TYR A 478 14.28 -21.76 -18.43
N TRP A 479 13.89 -20.71 -19.11
CA TRP A 479 14.65 -20.07 -20.19
C TRP A 479 15.42 -18.86 -19.66
N GLN A 480 16.63 -18.65 -20.17
CA GLN A 480 17.49 -17.51 -19.83
C GLN A 480 17.94 -16.77 -21.08
N ALA A 481 17.76 -15.45 -21.08
CA ALA A 481 18.27 -14.57 -22.14
C ALA A 481 19.80 -14.48 -22.11
N GLU A 482 20.40 -14.06 -23.21
CA GLU A 482 21.83 -13.74 -23.25
C GLU A 482 22.14 -12.34 -22.71
N ASN A 483 21.16 -11.44 -22.74
CA ASN A 483 21.28 -10.04 -22.39
C ASN A 483 20.35 -9.63 -21.23
N THR A 484 20.50 -8.39 -20.78
CA THR A 484 19.63 -7.75 -19.77
C THR A 484 18.30 -7.27 -20.36
N THR A 485 18.11 -7.43 -21.66
CA THR A 485 16.89 -7.19 -22.42
C THR A 485 16.58 -8.39 -23.27
N ALA A 486 15.32 -8.61 -23.64
CA ALA A 486 14.93 -9.69 -24.55
C ALA A 486 13.68 -9.29 -25.34
N THR A 487 13.56 -9.85 -26.54
CA THR A 487 12.34 -9.74 -27.35
C THR A 487 11.91 -11.14 -27.75
N ILE A 488 10.85 -11.65 -27.15
CA ILE A 488 10.33 -13.00 -27.40
C ILE A 488 9.14 -12.88 -28.36
N LEU A 489 9.22 -13.57 -29.49
CA LEU A 489 8.13 -13.74 -30.43
C LEU A 489 7.50 -15.12 -30.20
N LEU A 490 6.23 -15.13 -29.84
CA LEU A 490 5.39 -16.32 -29.74
C LEU A 490 4.51 -16.43 -30.99
N ASP A 491 4.57 -17.53 -31.73
CA ASP A 491 3.66 -17.88 -32.82
C ASP A 491 2.70 -18.98 -32.37
N MET A 492 1.43 -18.67 -32.32
CA MET A 492 0.35 -19.59 -31.96
C MET A 492 -0.14 -20.44 -33.13
N GLN A 493 0.51 -20.32 -34.29
CA GLN A 493 0.26 -21.03 -35.55
C GLN A 493 -1.06 -20.68 -36.25
N GLU A 494 -2.03 -20.22 -35.55
CA GLU A 494 -3.33 -19.75 -36.05
C GLU A 494 -3.83 -18.52 -35.29
N GLU A 495 -4.77 -17.81 -35.86
CA GLU A 495 -5.40 -16.67 -35.21
C GLU A 495 -6.26 -17.14 -34.02
N LYS A 496 -6.02 -16.56 -32.86
CA LYS A 496 -6.76 -16.81 -31.63
C LYS A 496 -7.16 -15.50 -30.97
N THR A 497 -8.24 -15.50 -30.20
CA THR A 497 -8.61 -14.34 -29.37
C THR A 497 -7.89 -14.46 -28.04
N VAL A 498 -6.92 -13.59 -27.82
CA VAL A 498 -6.11 -13.55 -26.60
C VAL A 498 -6.64 -12.47 -25.67
N SER A 499 -6.72 -12.75 -24.38
CA SER A 499 -7.18 -11.85 -23.32
C SER A 499 -6.13 -11.60 -22.23
N ALA A 500 -5.09 -12.42 -22.18
CA ALA A 500 -3.90 -12.21 -21.36
C ALA A 500 -2.72 -13.05 -21.86
N LEU A 501 -1.50 -12.63 -21.48
CA LEU A 501 -0.31 -13.46 -21.52
C LEU A 501 0.14 -13.72 -20.08
N GLY A 502 0.13 -14.97 -19.66
CA GLY A 502 0.74 -15.40 -18.38
C GLY A 502 2.25 -15.49 -18.54
N VAL A 503 2.98 -14.87 -17.64
CA VAL A 503 4.43 -14.92 -17.55
C VAL A 503 4.80 -15.48 -16.19
N TYR A 504 5.40 -16.67 -16.18
CA TYR A 504 5.82 -17.30 -14.94
C TYR A 504 7.29 -16.96 -14.67
N HIS A 505 7.58 -16.32 -13.55
CA HIS A 505 8.95 -16.03 -13.15
C HIS A 505 9.65 -17.29 -12.64
N ARG A 506 10.98 -17.34 -12.80
CA ARG A 506 11.78 -18.47 -12.27
C ARG A 506 11.53 -18.69 -10.79
N ILE A 507 11.33 -19.95 -10.40
CA ILE A 507 11.29 -20.36 -9.01
C ILE A 507 12.66 -20.89 -8.61
N LEU A 508 13.24 -20.32 -7.56
CA LEU A 508 14.45 -20.81 -6.93
C LEU A 508 14.09 -21.65 -5.70
N SER A 509 14.55 -22.88 -5.66
CA SER A 509 14.51 -23.71 -4.46
C SER A 509 15.50 -23.17 -3.40
N GLN A 510 15.23 -23.45 -2.12
CA GLN A 510 16.18 -23.09 -1.04
C GLN A 510 17.58 -23.67 -1.25
N LYS A 511 17.68 -24.82 -1.94
CA LYS A 511 18.95 -25.45 -2.27
C LYS A 511 19.71 -24.65 -3.33
N GLU A 512 19.02 -24.15 -4.35
CA GLU A 512 19.59 -23.29 -5.39
C GLU A 512 20.02 -21.94 -4.83
N ILE A 513 19.18 -21.30 -4.00
CA ILE A 513 19.52 -20.04 -3.31
C ILE A 513 20.83 -20.19 -2.53
N LYS A 514 21.00 -21.31 -1.79
CA LYS A 514 22.24 -21.59 -1.07
C LYS A 514 23.42 -21.90 -1.98
N ALA A 515 23.19 -22.68 -3.05
CA ALA A 515 24.25 -23.06 -3.98
C ALA A 515 24.77 -21.89 -4.78
N GLU A 516 23.91 -20.96 -5.14
CA GLU A 516 24.25 -19.72 -5.86
C GLU A 516 24.77 -18.63 -4.92
N GLY A 517 24.76 -18.84 -3.59
CA GLY A 517 25.21 -17.87 -2.59
C GLY A 517 24.35 -16.61 -2.54
N LEU A 518 23.11 -16.70 -3.01
CA LEU A 518 22.19 -15.56 -3.04
C LEU A 518 21.73 -15.24 -1.64
N ILE A 519 21.84 -14.00 -1.27
CA ILE A 519 21.12 -13.44 -0.13
C ILE A 519 19.66 -13.19 -0.53
N PRO A 520 18.70 -13.23 0.40
CA PRO A 520 17.30 -13.04 0.06
C PRO A 520 16.95 -11.82 -0.81
N PRO A 521 17.58 -10.64 -0.65
CA PRO A 521 17.33 -9.48 -1.51
C PRO A 521 17.67 -9.70 -2.99
N ASP A 522 18.58 -10.62 -3.29
CA ASP A 522 19.14 -10.78 -4.64
C ASP A 522 18.42 -11.86 -5.46
N LYS A 523 17.60 -12.70 -4.83
CA LYS A 523 16.95 -13.86 -5.48
C LYS A 523 16.04 -13.52 -6.66
N ASN A 524 15.54 -12.27 -6.73
CA ASN A 524 14.62 -11.83 -7.78
C ASN A 524 15.28 -10.84 -8.76
N CYS A 525 16.58 -10.60 -8.67
CA CYS A 525 17.27 -9.62 -9.50
C CYS A 525 17.29 -9.96 -10.99
N GLU A 526 17.17 -11.25 -11.35
CA GLU A 526 17.08 -11.75 -12.73
C GLU A 526 15.67 -11.68 -13.31
N PHE A 527 14.65 -11.31 -12.52
CA PHE A 527 13.29 -11.22 -13.02
C PHE A 527 13.12 -10.06 -13.99
N PRO A 528 12.25 -10.19 -15.01
CA PRO A 528 11.81 -9.06 -15.82
C PRO A 528 11.24 -7.95 -14.95
N ALA A 529 11.56 -6.68 -15.27
CA ALA A 529 11.02 -5.53 -14.52
C ALA A 529 10.04 -4.68 -15.34
N GLN A 530 10.33 -4.45 -16.62
CA GLN A 530 9.48 -3.64 -17.50
C GLN A 530 9.23 -4.37 -18.81
N TYR A 531 8.02 -4.22 -19.35
CA TYR A 531 7.63 -4.89 -20.59
C TYR A 531 6.79 -4.02 -21.53
N VAL A 532 6.83 -4.39 -22.81
CA VAL A 532 5.85 -4.01 -23.83
C VAL A 532 5.35 -5.30 -24.50
N LEU A 533 4.02 -5.49 -24.50
CA LEU A 533 3.38 -6.61 -25.19
C LEU A 533 2.65 -6.09 -26.42
N SER A 534 2.99 -6.64 -27.57
CA SER A 534 2.37 -6.32 -28.85
C SER A 534 1.74 -7.56 -29.49
N ALA A 535 0.71 -7.37 -30.29
CA ALA A 535 -0.02 -8.43 -30.97
C ALA A 535 -0.10 -8.17 -32.48
N SER A 536 -0.06 -9.22 -33.29
CA SER A 536 -0.19 -9.16 -34.76
C SER A 536 -0.86 -10.42 -35.28
N VAL A 537 -1.51 -10.32 -36.44
CA VAL A 537 -2.03 -11.47 -37.21
C VAL A 537 -1.07 -11.93 -38.31
N ASP A 538 -0.19 -11.05 -38.81
CA ASP A 538 0.64 -11.23 -40.01
C ASP A 538 2.16 -11.23 -39.73
N ASN A 539 2.58 -11.09 -38.49
CA ASN A 539 3.99 -10.97 -38.06
C ASN A 539 4.72 -9.70 -38.58
N GLU A 540 4.00 -8.74 -39.16
CA GLU A 540 4.56 -7.49 -39.67
C GLU A 540 3.97 -6.29 -38.91
N ASN A 541 2.64 -6.24 -38.82
CA ASN A 541 1.91 -5.10 -38.26
C ASN A 541 1.58 -5.33 -36.79
N PHE A 542 2.54 -5.05 -35.90
CA PHE A 542 2.37 -5.17 -34.45
C PHE A 542 1.71 -3.94 -33.84
N LYS A 543 0.70 -4.17 -32.99
CA LYS A 543 0.05 -3.14 -32.17
C LYS A 543 0.33 -3.40 -30.70
N VAL A 544 0.76 -2.39 -29.97
CA VAL A 544 0.92 -2.48 -28.52
C VAL A 544 -0.45 -2.70 -27.88
N VAL A 545 -0.59 -3.80 -27.15
CA VAL A 545 -1.82 -4.21 -26.46
C VAL A 545 -1.72 -4.07 -24.95
N SER A 546 -0.49 -4.14 -24.39
CA SER A 546 -0.21 -3.88 -22.98
C SER A 546 1.23 -3.41 -22.83
N GLN A 547 1.47 -2.59 -21.81
CA GLN A 547 2.82 -2.23 -21.37
C GLN A 547 2.78 -1.93 -19.88
N GLY A 548 3.89 -2.12 -19.19
CA GLY A 548 3.94 -1.85 -17.77
C GLY A 548 5.16 -2.45 -17.07
N ARG A 549 4.98 -2.72 -15.79
CA ARG A 549 5.98 -3.34 -14.93
C ARG A 549 5.48 -4.68 -14.43
N PHE A 550 6.42 -5.61 -14.26
CA PHE A 550 6.15 -6.87 -13.60
C PHE A 550 6.16 -6.68 -12.08
N ARG A 551 5.30 -7.43 -11.42
CA ARG A 551 5.39 -7.61 -9.97
C ARG A 551 6.58 -8.53 -9.66
N VAL A 552 7.31 -8.23 -8.59
CA VAL A 552 8.50 -9.00 -8.24
C VAL A 552 8.13 -10.17 -7.33
N PHE A 553 7.56 -11.22 -7.87
CA PHE A 553 7.20 -12.43 -7.10
C PHE A 553 7.32 -13.71 -7.94
N SER A 554 7.53 -14.82 -7.27
CA SER A 554 7.68 -16.13 -7.91
C SER A 554 6.30 -16.77 -8.14
N ALA A 555 5.60 -16.34 -9.16
CA ALA A 555 4.31 -16.91 -9.59
C ALA A 555 3.97 -16.46 -11.01
N GLU A 556 2.85 -16.93 -11.55
CA GLU A 556 2.38 -16.51 -12.86
C GLU A 556 1.76 -15.11 -12.82
N GLU A 557 2.34 -14.19 -13.54
CA GLU A 557 1.77 -12.87 -13.73
C GLU A 557 0.94 -12.78 -15.01
N MET A 558 -0.28 -12.29 -14.88
CA MET A 558 -1.20 -12.11 -15.99
C MET A 558 -1.03 -10.72 -16.61
N LEU A 559 -0.40 -10.63 -17.77
CA LEU A 559 -0.36 -9.42 -18.59
C LEU A 559 -1.68 -9.33 -19.36
N ARG A 560 -2.66 -8.64 -18.78
CA ARG A 560 -4.02 -8.57 -19.29
C ARG A 560 -4.14 -7.59 -20.45
N ILE A 561 -4.95 -7.96 -21.42
CA ILE A 561 -5.27 -7.15 -22.59
C ILE A 561 -6.77 -7.17 -22.87
N ASN A 562 -7.25 -6.18 -23.59
CA ASN A 562 -8.56 -6.30 -24.22
C ASN A 562 -8.56 -7.51 -25.17
N PRO A 563 -9.64 -8.30 -25.23
CA PRO A 563 -9.73 -9.43 -26.15
C PRO A 563 -9.28 -9.02 -27.55
N THR A 564 -8.19 -9.59 -28.02
CA THR A 564 -7.52 -9.20 -29.27
C THR A 564 -7.29 -10.44 -30.13
N THR A 565 -7.71 -10.39 -31.39
CA THR A 565 -7.38 -11.44 -32.37
C THR A 565 -5.93 -11.29 -32.78
N ALA A 566 -5.15 -12.34 -32.58
CA ALA A 566 -3.74 -12.39 -32.91
C ALA A 566 -3.29 -13.82 -33.22
N ARG A 567 -2.32 -13.97 -34.10
CA ARG A 567 -1.53 -15.18 -34.24
C ARG A 567 -0.17 -15.03 -33.52
N TYR A 568 0.37 -13.81 -33.52
CA TYR A 568 1.68 -13.52 -32.96
C TYR A 568 1.57 -12.60 -31.75
N LEU A 569 2.28 -12.95 -30.68
CA LEU A 569 2.50 -12.09 -29.53
C LEU A 569 4.00 -11.78 -29.45
N LYS A 570 4.35 -10.51 -29.32
CA LYS A 570 5.72 -10.05 -29.14
C LYS A 570 5.85 -9.44 -27.75
N LEU A 571 6.63 -10.09 -26.88
CA LEU A 571 6.95 -9.64 -25.53
C LEU A 571 8.35 -9.02 -25.54
N GLU A 572 8.43 -7.72 -25.40
CA GLU A 572 9.68 -6.97 -25.26
C GLU A 572 9.92 -6.72 -23.77
N ILE A 573 11.03 -7.20 -23.23
CA ILE A 573 11.47 -7.00 -21.86
C ILE A 573 12.58 -5.98 -21.85
N LEU A 574 12.33 -4.84 -21.23
CA LEU A 574 13.17 -3.65 -21.34
C LEU A 574 14.29 -3.61 -20.31
N THR A 575 14.12 -4.29 -19.17
CA THR A 575 15.11 -4.30 -18.08
C THR A 575 14.81 -5.43 -17.08
N THR A 576 15.79 -5.73 -16.23
CA THR A 576 15.65 -6.65 -15.10
C THR A 576 15.45 -5.89 -13.79
N VAL A 577 14.94 -6.58 -12.77
CA VAL A 577 14.79 -6.02 -11.42
C VAL A 577 16.13 -5.56 -10.87
N GLY A 578 17.20 -6.33 -11.03
CA GLY A 578 18.53 -5.96 -10.54
C GLY A 578 19.06 -4.67 -11.13
N LYS A 579 18.88 -4.48 -12.44
CA LYS A 579 19.28 -3.27 -13.16
C LYS A 579 18.39 -2.08 -12.79
N ASP A 580 17.09 -2.27 -12.77
CA ASP A 580 16.10 -1.23 -12.48
C ASP A 580 16.22 -0.71 -11.04
N CYS A 581 16.53 -1.60 -10.09
CA CYS A 581 16.78 -1.27 -8.69
C CYS A 581 18.23 -0.85 -8.39
N GLN A 582 19.06 -0.71 -9.42
CA GLN A 582 20.47 -0.30 -9.29
C GLN A 582 21.28 -1.18 -8.33
N ARG A 583 21.00 -2.50 -8.31
CA ARG A 583 21.78 -3.47 -7.51
C ARG A 583 23.18 -3.64 -8.09
N PRO A 584 24.27 -3.26 -7.38
CA PRO A 584 25.61 -3.20 -7.98
C PRO A 584 26.09 -4.52 -8.58
N ASN A 585 25.75 -5.66 -7.94
CA ASN A 585 26.16 -6.99 -8.37
C ASN A 585 25.25 -7.60 -9.45
N PHE A 586 24.14 -6.93 -9.81
CA PHE A 586 23.11 -7.43 -10.72
C PHE A 586 22.74 -6.45 -11.84
N ALA A 587 23.59 -5.44 -12.07
CA ALA A 587 23.40 -4.50 -13.18
C ALA A 587 23.35 -5.21 -14.55
N ASP A 588 24.06 -6.33 -14.67
CA ASP A 588 24.14 -7.17 -15.87
C ASP A 588 23.35 -8.50 -15.71
N ALA A 589 22.43 -8.57 -14.74
CA ALA A 589 21.60 -9.74 -14.54
C ALA A 589 20.81 -10.08 -15.81
N LYS A 590 20.88 -11.34 -16.24
CA LYS A 590 20.17 -11.83 -17.43
C LYS A 590 18.74 -12.16 -17.08
N ILE A 591 17.82 -11.89 -18.02
CA ILE A 591 16.41 -12.19 -17.85
C ILE A 591 16.20 -13.70 -17.76
N VAL A 592 15.42 -14.14 -16.76
CA VAL A 592 15.03 -15.54 -16.57
C VAL A 592 13.50 -15.63 -16.45
N ILE A 593 12.91 -16.53 -17.25
CA ILE A 593 11.46 -16.79 -17.27
C ILE A 593 11.23 -18.30 -17.21
N GLY A 594 10.28 -18.73 -16.36
CA GLY A 594 9.92 -20.15 -16.26
C GLY A 594 8.96 -20.58 -17.36
N GLU A 595 7.94 -19.78 -17.67
CA GLU A 595 6.88 -20.21 -18.59
C GLU A 595 6.14 -19.02 -19.21
N LEU A 596 5.63 -19.19 -20.44
CA LEU A 596 4.70 -18.29 -21.11
C LEU A 596 3.43 -19.03 -21.50
N THR A 597 2.27 -18.44 -21.21
CA THR A 597 0.98 -19.05 -21.55
C THR A 597 -0.01 -17.98 -22.00
N PRO A 598 -0.50 -18.00 -23.23
CA PRO A 598 -1.63 -17.19 -23.64
C PRO A 598 -2.93 -17.67 -22.98
N PHE A 599 -3.83 -16.73 -22.70
CA PHE A 599 -5.14 -16.97 -22.09
C PHE A 599 -6.26 -16.35 -22.91
N TYR A 600 -7.43 -16.98 -22.83
CA TYR A 600 -8.68 -16.44 -23.37
C TYR A 600 -9.75 -16.30 -22.27
N LEU A 601 -10.72 -15.42 -22.48
CA LEU A 601 -11.86 -15.30 -21.56
C LEU A 601 -12.78 -16.52 -21.70
N ARG A 602 -13.19 -17.07 -20.57
CA ARG A 602 -14.22 -18.11 -20.51
C ARG A 602 -15.47 -17.61 -21.22
N PRO A 603 -16.05 -18.35 -22.17
CA PRO A 603 -17.32 -17.96 -22.77
C PRO A 603 -18.40 -17.84 -21.69
N LEU A 604 -19.12 -16.73 -21.71
CA LEU A 604 -20.32 -16.61 -20.87
C LEU A 604 -21.32 -17.69 -21.31
N ILE A 605 -21.65 -18.58 -20.39
CA ILE A 605 -22.76 -19.52 -20.61
C ILE A 605 -24.02 -18.66 -20.67
N LYS A 606 -24.63 -18.59 -21.85
CA LYS A 606 -25.89 -17.88 -22.07
C LYS A 606 -27.04 -18.62 -21.44
#